data_6cae51d388e1f85990fb5279bca3625a
#
_entry.id   6cae51d388e1f85990fb5279bca3625a
#
_cell.length_a   1.000
_cell.length_b   1.000
_cell.length_c   1.000
_cell.angle_alpha   90.00
_cell.angle_beta   90.00
_cell.angle_gamma   90.00
#
_symmetry.space_group_name_H-M   'P 1'
#
loop_
_entity.id
_entity.type
_entity.pdbx_description
1 polymer ?
#
loop_
_entity_poly.entity_id
_entity_poly.type
_entity_poly.pdbx_seq_one_letter_code
_entity_poly.pdbx_strand_id
1 'polypeptide(L)'
;MIDITTDDRVIAEVAFPAALTELHEKAIYLHEAKQFQVERMDYDGRKAYVRRVECDYYTDAIDYTQVKILEQFDGRPLAGAEAAHGEVRVNRQIVGFKKVKFYTNENIGAGMLSLPEQEMHTTSYWLHFPAEFLEQFTGLTPTERLNALAGLGSAFRTVASLLLMCDPRDLGVALTEQISVEVRGFEPNLHIYDNFPGGIGQSAPLYGLTAELIAGARALISQCACESGCPGCTGPAGETGERGKQSALEILNVLTGAGEPLQPTPF
;
A
#
# COMPACT_ATOMS: atom_id res chain seq x y z
N MET A 1 6.37 -22.19 -6.26
CA MET A 1 6.48 -22.36 -4.80
C MET A 1 7.97 -22.27 -4.44
N ILE A 2 8.29 -21.83 -3.26
CA ILE A 2 9.62 -21.85 -2.65
C ILE A 2 9.57 -22.75 -1.44
N ASP A 3 10.48 -23.74 -1.39
CA ASP A 3 10.62 -24.66 -0.26
C ASP A 3 11.40 -23.98 0.86
N ILE A 4 10.86 -23.98 2.07
CA ILE A 4 11.58 -23.54 3.28
C ILE A 4 12.22 -24.73 3.93
N THR A 5 13.56 -24.72 3.98
CA THR A 5 14.36 -25.89 4.37
C THR A 5 15.22 -25.59 5.60
N THR A 6 15.17 -26.47 6.59
CA THR A 6 16.09 -26.52 7.74
C THR A 6 16.59 -27.95 7.93
N ASP A 7 17.86 -28.17 8.20
CA ASP A 7 18.48 -29.48 8.42
C ASP A 7 18.10 -30.51 7.31
N ASP A 8 18.19 -30.07 6.04
CA ASP A 8 17.81 -30.85 4.84
C ASP A 8 16.35 -31.31 4.78
N ARG A 9 15.49 -30.75 5.63
CA ARG A 9 14.06 -31.05 5.64
C ARG A 9 13.23 -29.82 5.24
N VAL A 10 12.30 -30.01 4.31
CA VAL A 10 11.30 -29.00 3.97
C VAL A 10 10.27 -28.91 5.11
N ILE A 11 10.08 -27.73 5.67
CA ILE A 11 9.13 -27.46 6.76
C ILE A 11 7.88 -26.74 6.26
N ALA A 12 7.97 -25.98 5.18
CA ALA A 12 6.84 -25.27 4.57
C ALA A 12 7.14 -24.92 3.11
N GLU A 13 6.11 -24.49 2.39
CA GLU A 13 6.19 -23.95 1.04
C GLU A 13 5.51 -22.57 0.98
N VAL A 14 6.10 -21.61 0.28
CA VAL A 14 5.57 -20.26 0.08
C VAL A 14 5.48 -19.95 -1.41
N ALA A 15 4.41 -19.26 -1.83
CA ALA A 15 4.28 -18.82 -3.20
C ALA A 15 5.43 -17.87 -3.60
N PHE A 16 5.96 -18.03 -4.82
CA PHE A 16 7.13 -17.26 -5.27
C PHE A 16 6.99 -15.75 -5.10
N PRO A 17 5.85 -15.09 -5.45
CA PRO A 17 5.69 -13.66 -5.25
C PRO A 17 5.76 -13.24 -3.78
N ALA A 18 5.19 -14.01 -2.88
CA ALA A 18 5.21 -13.74 -1.44
C ALA A 18 6.60 -14.01 -0.83
N ALA A 19 7.35 -14.97 -1.39
CA ALA A 19 8.66 -15.35 -0.88
C ALA A 19 9.68 -14.19 -0.89
N LEU A 20 9.61 -13.27 -1.85
CA LEU A 20 10.49 -12.11 -1.88
C LEU A 20 10.27 -11.17 -0.69
N THR A 21 9.04 -11.09 -0.20
CA THR A 21 8.67 -10.28 0.96
C THR A 21 8.94 -11.01 2.28
N GLU A 22 8.69 -12.33 2.32
CA GLU A 22 8.69 -13.11 3.56
C GLU A 22 10.00 -13.86 3.81
N LEU A 23 10.76 -14.21 2.74
CA LEU A 23 11.92 -15.11 2.80
C LEU A 23 13.22 -14.45 2.33
N HIS A 24 13.28 -13.11 2.30
CA HIS A 24 14.56 -12.44 2.00
C HIS A 24 15.62 -12.78 3.06
N GLU A 25 16.89 -12.66 2.73
CA GLU A 25 17.96 -12.90 3.70
C GLU A 25 17.78 -12.06 4.97
N LYS A 26 17.98 -12.69 6.12
CA LYS A 26 17.77 -12.15 7.47
C LYS A 26 16.29 -11.93 7.86
N ALA A 27 15.31 -12.31 7.02
CA ALA A 27 13.91 -12.30 7.41
C ALA A 27 13.67 -13.25 8.61
N ILE A 28 12.72 -12.87 9.45
CA ILE A 28 12.19 -13.72 10.51
C ILE A 28 10.88 -14.34 10.02
N TYR A 29 10.94 -15.62 9.67
CA TYR A 29 9.79 -16.40 9.23
C TYR A 29 9.14 -17.10 10.42
N LEU A 30 7.82 -16.99 10.54
CA LEU A 30 7.05 -17.63 11.60
C LEU A 30 6.34 -18.87 11.06
N HIS A 31 6.61 -20.02 11.61
CA HIS A 31 5.97 -21.27 11.26
C HIS A 31 5.67 -22.11 12.52
N GLU A 32 4.41 -22.55 12.67
CA GLU A 32 3.95 -23.34 13.83
C GLU A 32 4.36 -22.72 15.19
N ALA A 33 4.18 -21.41 15.34
CA ALA A 33 4.56 -20.63 16.52
C ALA A 33 6.08 -20.67 16.85
N LYS A 34 6.93 -21.06 15.91
CA LYS A 34 8.39 -21.04 16.00
C LYS A 34 8.95 -19.99 15.07
N GLN A 35 10.05 -19.38 15.47
CA GLN A 35 10.75 -18.37 14.68
C GLN A 35 11.94 -19.01 13.95
N PHE A 36 12.06 -18.65 12.68
CA PHE A 36 13.18 -19.08 11.83
C PHE A 36 13.78 -17.84 11.15
N GLN A 37 15.10 -17.71 11.17
CA GLN A 37 15.80 -16.70 10.41
C GLN A 37 16.24 -17.28 9.07
N VAL A 38 15.93 -16.56 7.98
CA VAL A 38 16.43 -16.90 6.65
C VAL A 38 17.92 -16.57 6.58
N GLU A 39 18.75 -17.57 6.36
CA GLU A 39 20.19 -17.44 6.22
C GLU A 39 20.58 -17.19 4.76
N ARG A 40 19.89 -17.88 3.84
CA ARG A 40 20.15 -17.77 2.39
C ARG A 40 18.89 -18.07 1.60
N MET A 41 18.66 -17.29 0.57
CA MET A 41 17.63 -17.52 -0.44
C MET A 41 18.27 -17.92 -1.76
N ASP A 42 17.91 -19.08 -2.28
CA ASP A 42 18.27 -19.59 -3.59
C ASP A 42 17.07 -19.45 -4.52
N TYR A 43 17.08 -18.38 -5.34
CA TYR A 43 15.96 -18.05 -6.24
C TYR A 43 15.84 -19.06 -7.38
N ASP A 44 16.96 -19.49 -7.95
CA ASP A 44 16.99 -20.42 -9.09
C ASP A 44 16.61 -21.82 -8.64
N GLY A 45 17.15 -22.27 -7.51
CA GLY A 45 16.83 -23.55 -6.89
C GLY A 45 15.50 -23.57 -6.16
N ARG A 46 14.81 -22.42 -6.03
CA ARG A 46 13.54 -22.26 -5.33
C ARG A 46 13.57 -22.80 -3.89
N LYS A 47 14.59 -22.43 -3.14
CA LYS A 47 14.79 -22.86 -1.76
C LYS A 47 15.20 -21.71 -0.86
N ALA A 48 14.61 -21.62 0.32
CA ALA A 48 15.04 -20.76 1.40
C ALA A 48 15.62 -21.62 2.55
N TYR A 49 16.85 -21.37 2.91
CA TYR A 49 17.53 -22.05 4.01
C TYR A 49 17.33 -21.24 5.27
N VAL A 50 16.74 -21.87 6.28
CA VAL A 50 16.37 -21.20 7.52
C VAL A 50 16.99 -21.91 8.73
N ARG A 51 17.26 -21.12 9.79
CA ARG A 51 17.72 -21.61 11.08
C ARG A 51 16.75 -21.17 12.17
N ARG A 52 16.42 -22.06 13.08
CA ARG A 52 15.59 -21.73 14.25
C ARG A 52 16.30 -20.68 15.12
N VAL A 53 15.54 -19.66 15.51
CA VAL A 53 16.01 -18.56 16.38
C VAL A 53 14.98 -18.26 17.45
N GLU A 54 15.39 -17.52 18.48
CA GLU A 54 14.50 -16.88 19.44
C GLU A 54 14.86 -15.40 19.47
N CYS A 55 13.93 -14.55 19.07
CA CYS A 55 14.12 -13.10 19.04
C CYS A 55 12.82 -12.38 19.44
N ASP A 56 12.92 -11.13 19.86
CA ASP A 56 11.82 -10.29 20.30
C ASP A 56 11.31 -9.32 19.22
N TYR A 57 11.67 -9.60 17.96
CA TYR A 57 11.29 -8.79 16.80
C TYR A 57 10.84 -9.65 15.61
N TYR A 58 10.15 -9.06 14.69
CA TYR A 58 9.89 -9.56 13.35
C TYR A 58 10.52 -8.65 12.30
N THR A 59 10.58 -9.10 11.06
CA THR A 59 11.04 -8.29 9.93
C THR A 59 9.87 -7.92 9.04
N ASP A 60 9.89 -6.68 8.57
CA ASP A 60 8.91 -6.12 7.64
C ASP A 60 9.66 -5.61 6.41
N ALA A 61 9.31 -6.15 5.25
CA ALA A 61 9.98 -5.79 4.00
C ALA A 61 9.58 -4.38 3.55
N ILE A 62 10.56 -3.65 3.03
CA ILE A 62 10.35 -2.34 2.42
C ILE A 62 10.34 -2.55 0.92
N ASP A 63 9.21 -2.33 0.29
CA ASP A 63 9.07 -2.39 -1.16
C ASP A 63 8.96 -1.00 -1.79
N TYR A 64 9.44 -0.91 -3.00
CA TYR A 64 9.24 0.22 -3.89
C TYR A 64 8.39 -0.26 -5.06
N THR A 65 7.20 0.31 -5.17
CA THR A 65 6.23 -0.07 -6.20
C THR A 65 5.96 1.11 -7.12
N GLN A 66 6.15 0.90 -8.42
CA GLN A 66 5.77 1.82 -9.49
C GLN A 66 4.63 1.23 -10.30
N VAL A 67 3.65 2.06 -10.63
CA VAL A 67 2.54 1.68 -11.51
C VAL A 67 2.56 2.60 -12.73
N LYS A 68 2.57 2.00 -13.91
CA LYS A 68 2.45 2.73 -15.17
C LYS A 68 1.14 2.36 -15.85
N ILE A 69 0.29 3.35 -16.12
CA ILE A 69 -0.93 3.18 -16.89
C ILE A 69 -0.55 2.82 -18.33
N LEU A 70 -1.09 1.72 -18.85
CA LEU A 70 -0.92 1.25 -20.21
C LEU A 70 -2.12 1.64 -21.08
N GLU A 71 -3.33 1.39 -20.55
CA GLU A 71 -4.58 1.72 -21.23
C GLU A 71 -5.65 2.11 -20.18
N GLN A 72 -6.33 3.21 -20.41
CA GLN A 72 -7.49 3.61 -19.62
C GLN A 72 -8.75 3.11 -20.32
N PHE A 73 -9.55 2.28 -19.64
CA PHE A 73 -10.77 1.72 -20.22
C PHE A 73 -11.95 2.67 -20.05
N ASP A 74 -12.06 3.32 -18.90
CA ASP A 74 -13.09 4.31 -18.61
C ASP A 74 -12.58 5.31 -17.56
N GLY A 75 -13.20 6.50 -17.51
CA GLY A 75 -12.87 7.55 -16.54
C GLY A 75 -14.00 8.56 -16.38
N ARG A 76 -14.11 9.13 -15.19
CA ARG A 76 -15.12 10.13 -14.88
C ARG A 76 -14.62 11.17 -13.88
N PRO A 77 -15.05 12.43 -13.99
CA PRO A 77 -14.73 13.44 -13.00
C PRO A 77 -15.36 13.12 -11.64
N LEU A 78 -14.67 13.52 -10.56
CA LEU A 78 -15.05 13.25 -9.18
C LEU A 78 -14.62 14.42 -8.28
N ALA A 79 -15.51 15.41 -8.06
CA ALA A 79 -15.26 16.53 -7.13
C ALA A 79 -13.87 17.19 -7.28
N GLY A 80 -13.44 17.42 -8.52
CA GLY A 80 -12.14 18.02 -8.83
C GLY A 80 -10.97 17.03 -8.98
N ALA A 81 -11.17 15.75 -8.62
CA ALA A 81 -10.31 14.62 -8.97
C ALA A 81 -10.91 13.87 -10.19
N GLU A 82 -10.27 12.79 -10.60
CA GLU A 82 -10.79 11.88 -11.62
C GLU A 82 -10.68 10.43 -11.13
N ALA A 83 -11.77 9.66 -11.30
CA ALA A 83 -11.78 8.23 -11.07
C ALA A 83 -11.69 7.49 -12.40
N ALA A 84 -10.79 6.55 -12.52
CA ALA A 84 -10.60 5.77 -13.73
C ALA A 84 -10.22 4.32 -13.44
N HIS A 85 -10.28 3.47 -14.45
CA HIS A 85 -9.77 2.11 -14.39
C HIS A 85 -9.22 1.67 -15.74
N GLY A 86 -8.33 0.67 -15.72
CA GLY A 86 -7.71 0.19 -16.94
C GLY A 86 -6.59 -0.81 -16.70
N GLU A 87 -5.80 -1.04 -17.74
CA GLU A 87 -4.62 -1.88 -17.68
C GLU A 87 -3.40 -1.09 -17.21
N VAL A 88 -2.63 -1.71 -16.34
CA VAL A 88 -1.41 -1.13 -15.79
C VAL A 88 -0.26 -2.13 -15.79
N ARG A 89 0.95 -1.60 -15.80
CA ARG A 89 2.17 -2.35 -15.50
C ARG A 89 2.63 -1.96 -14.10
N VAL A 90 2.76 -2.95 -13.25
CA VAL A 90 3.27 -2.82 -11.88
C VAL A 90 4.69 -3.35 -11.83
N ASN A 91 5.62 -2.50 -11.42
CA ASN A 91 7.00 -2.85 -11.14
C ASN A 91 7.21 -2.75 -9.63
N ARG A 92 7.60 -3.86 -8.99
CA ARG A 92 7.83 -3.94 -7.55
C ARG A 92 9.23 -4.45 -7.26
N GLN A 93 9.94 -3.77 -6.38
CA GLN A 93 11.25 -4.17 -5.91
C GLN A 93 11.32 -4.10 -4.39
N ILE A 94 11.77 -5.18 -3.77
CA ILE A 94 12.07 -5.18 -2.33
C ILE A 94 13.46 -4.59 -2.16
N VAL A 95 13.54 -3.42 -1.53
CA VAL A 95 14.78 -2.64 -1.39
C VAL A 95 15.40 -2.72 -0.01
N GLY A 96 14.68 -3.26 0.96
CA GLY A 96 15.17 -3.36 2.33
C GLY A 96 14.17 -4.03 3.26
N PHE A 97 14.46 -4.01 4.54
CA PHE A 97 13.57 -4.45 5.60
C PHE A 97 13.80 -3.66 6.87
N LYS A 98 12.75 -3.55 7.69
CA LYS A 98 12.78 -3.04 9.06
C LYS A 98 12.77 -4.21 10.03
N LYS A 99 13.37 -4.05 11.21
CA LYS A 99 13.21 -4.93 12.36
C LYS A 99 12.27 -4.26 13.34
N VAL A 100 11.12 -4.85 13.55
CA VAL A 100 10.06 -4.28 14.36
C VAL A 100 9.88 -5.13 15.61
N LYS A 101 10.01 -4.51 16.78
CA LYS A 101 9.91 -5.19 18.07
C LYS A 101 8.46 -5.62 18.33
N PHE A 102 8.28 -6.85 18.83
CA PHE A 102 6.97 -7.31 19.23
C PHE A 102 6.38 -6.42 20.33
N TYR A 103 5.08 -6.26 20.33
CA TYR A 103 4.25 -5.51 21.29
C TYR A 103 4.45 -4.00 21.28
N THR A 104 5.67 -3.48 21.18
CA THR A 104 5.93 -2.03 21.17
C THR A 104 5.87 -1.43 19.77
N ASN A 105 6.01 -2.27 18.71
CA ASN A 105 6.12 -1.85 17.30
C ASN A 105 7.26 -0.84 17.03
N GLU A 106 8.26 -0.82 17.92
CA GLU A 106 9.43 0.02 17.78
C GLU A 106 10.33 -0.53 16.65
N ASN A 107 10.77 0.35 15.74
CA ASN A 107 11.79 0.01 14.75
C ASN A 107 13.16 0.01 15.42
N ILE A 108 13.75 -1.18 15.59
CA ILE A 108 15.03 -1.38 16.24
C ILE A 108 16.20 -1.56 15.25
N GLY A 109 15.94 -1.46 13.95
CA GLY A 109 16.96 -1.54 12.92
C GLY A 109 16.39 -1.76 11.54
N ALA A 110 17.22 -1.59 10.54
CA ALA A 110 16.87 -1.82 9.14
C ALA A 110 18.04 -2.48 8.41
N GLY A 111 17.75 -3.09 7.26
CA GLY A 111 18.76 -3.63 6.36
C GLY A 111 18.39 -3.31 4.91
N MET A 112 19.42 -3.11 4.08
CA MET A 112 19.24 -2.96 2.64
C MET A 112 19.20 -4.34 1.98
N LEU A 113 18.40 -4.46 0.93
CA LEU A 113 18.29 -5.63 0.09
C LEU A 113 18.43 -5.21 -1.37
N SER A 114 18.94 -6.11 -2.19
CA SER A 114 18.99 -5.93 -3.64
C SER A 114 18.35 -7.16 -4.28
N LEU A 115 17.02 -7.20 -4.25
CA LEU A 115 16.25 -8.30 -4.83
C LEU A 115 15.86 -7.98 -6.27
N PRO A 116 15.61 -9.02 -7.10
CA PRO A 116 15.12 -8.83 -8.45
C PRO A 116 13.84 -8.02 -8.47
N GLU A 117 13.71 -7.12 -9.43
CA GLU A 117 12.47 -6.43 -9.73
C GLU A 117 11.44 -7.42 -10.26
N GLN A 118 10.22 -7.30 -9.79
CA GLN A 118 9.08 -8.06 -10.27
C GLN A 118 8.22 -7.15 -11.14
N GLU A 119 7.98 -7.55 -12.36
CA GLU A 119 7.08 -6.88 -13.28
C GLU A 119 5.84 -7.74 -13.49
N MET A 120 4.65 -7.12 -13.43
CA MET A 120 3.41 -7.75 -13.83
C MET A 120 2.51 -6.76 -14.56
N HIS A 121 1.80 -7.27 -15.57
CA HIS A 121 0.67 -6.62 -16.20
C HIS A 121 -0.59 -7.04 -15.44
N THR A 122 -1.43 -6.05 -15.09
CA THR A 122 -2.65 -6.30 -14.33
C THR A 122 -3.67 -5.19 -14.59
N THR A 123 -4.82 -5.23 -13.91
CA THR A 123 -5.81 -4.17 -13.95
C THR A 123 -5.80 -3.36 -12.67
N SER A 124 -6.14 -2.09 -12.77
CA SER A 124 -6.18 -1.14 -11.66
C SER A 124 -7.39 -0.21 -11.75
N TYR A 125 -7.93 0.12 -10.61
CA TYR A 125 -8.72 1.32 -10.38
C TYR A 125 -7.80 2.40 -9.81
N TRP A 126 -7.95 3.67 -10.20
CA TRP A 126 -7.17 4.76 -9.60
C TRP A 126 -7.98 6.04 -9.47
N LEU A 127 -7.56 6.85 -8.51
CA LEU A 127 -7.93 8.25 -8.40
C LEU A 127 -6.74 9.11 -8.82
N HIS A 128 -6.95 9.96 -9.82
CA HIS A 128 -6.02 10.99 -10.24
C HIS A 128 -6.36 12.29 -9.51
N PHE A 129 -5.34 12.93 -8.92
CA PHE A 129 -5.47 14.18 -8.21
C PHE A 129 -4.69 15.27 -8.95
N PRO A 130 -5.36 16.15 -9.72
CA PRO A 130 -4.72 17.31 -10.32
C PRO A 130 -4.05 18.22 -9.27
N ALA A 131 -3.05 18.98 -9.69
CA ALA A 131 -2.33 19.88 -8.80
C ALA A 131 -3.28 20.87 -8.09
N GLU A 132 -4.25 21.44 -8.82
CA GLU A 132 -5.23 22.38 -8.29
C GLU A 132 -6.10 21.75 -7.19
N PHE A 133 -6.41 20.44 -7.31
CA PHE A 133 -7.14 19.71 -6.26
C PHE A 133 -6.32 19.64 -4.98
N LEU A 134 -5.03 19.42 -5.06
CA LEU A 134 -4.17 19.33 -3.88
C LEU A 134 -3.81 20.69 -3.30
N GLU A 135 -3.71 21.72 -4.13
CA GLU A 135 -3.36 23.10 -3.71
C GLU A 135 -4.46 23.76 -2.88
N GLN A 136 -5.72 23.35 -3.01
CA GLN A 136 -6.82 23.87 -2.18
C GLN A 136 -6.61 23.57 -0.67
N PHE A 137 -5.85 22.52 -0.32
CA PHE A 137 -5.53 22.18 1.07
C PHE A 137 -4.35 23.01 1.58
N THR A 138 -4.54 24.33 1.69
CA THR A 138 -3.49 25.29 2.06
C THR A 138 -2.96 25.09 3.49
N GLY A 139 -3.74 24.47 4.37
CA GLY A 139 -3.35 24.10 5.74
C GLY A 139 -2.45 22.86 5.84
N LEU A 140 -2.19 22.17 4.71
CA LEU A 140 -1.34 20.98 4.65
C LEU A 140 -0.06 21.26 3.88
N THR A 141 1.06 20.87 4.45
CA THR A 141 2.34 20.83 3.72
C THR A 141 2.30 19.80 2.58
N PRO A 142 3.19 19.90 1.57
CA PRO A 142 3.26 18.89 0.50
C PRO A 142 3.44 17.45 1.04
N THR A 143 4.25 17.28 2.08
CA THR A 143 4.45 15.98 2.73
C THR A 143 3.17 15.48 3.42
N GLU A 144 2.43 16.35 4.11
CA GLU A 144 1.16 15.96 4.75
C GLU A 144 0.09 15.57 3.73
N ARG A 145 0.06 16.22 2.56
CA ARG A 145 -0.83 15.84 1.44
C ARG A 145 -0.49 14.43 0.92
N LEU A 146 0.79 14.12 0.73
CA LEU A 146 1.25 12.78 0.35
C LEU A 146 0.89 11.74 1.39
N ASN A 147 1.16 12.03 2.65
CA ASN A 147 0.84 11.16 3.78
C ASN A 147 -0.68 10.91 3.89
N ALA A 148 -1.48 11.94 3.63
CA ALA A 148 -2.94 11.80 3.57
C ALA A 148 -3.38 10.84 2.46
N LEU A 149 -2.83 10.98 1.24
CA LEU A 149 -3.12 10.08 0.12
C LEU A 149 -2.66 8.66 0.40
N ALA A 150 -1.49 8.47 1.02
CA ALA A 150 -1.03 7.14 1.45
C ALA A 150 -1.99 6.53 2.48
N GLY A 151 -2.44 7.33 3.45
CA GLY A 151 -3.45 6.94 4.43
C GLY A 151 -4.80 6.57 3.78
N LEU A 152 -5.22 7.31 2.76
CA LEU A 152 -6.40 6.96 1.96
C LEU A 152 -6.23 5.62 1.25
N GLY A 153 -5.05 5.34 0.72
CA GLY A 153 -4.75 4.05 0.09
C GLY A 153 -4.96 2.87 1.04
N SER A 154 -4.52 3.00 2.29
CA SER A 154 -4.75 1.98 3.35
C SER A 154 -6.25 1.79 3.64
N ALA A 155 -6.99 2.89 3.81
CA ALA A 155 -8.43 2.85 4.04
C ALA A 155 -9.20 2.27 2.85
N PHE A 156 -8.85 2.70 1.64
CA PHE A 156 -9.48 2.21 0.41
C PHE A 156 -9.25 0.72 0.20
N ARG A 157 -8.03 0.20 0.44
CA ARG A 157 -7.76 -1.24 0.35
C ARG A 157 -8.65 -2.03 1.31
N THR A 158 -8.79 -1.55 2.56
CA THR A 158 -9.63 -2.19 3.56
C THR A 158 -11.10 -2.20 3.13
N VAL A 159 -11.63 -1.07 2.67
CA VAL A 159 -13.03 -0.96 2.25
C VAL A 159 -13.26 -1.70 0.93
N ALA A 160 -12.33 -1.60 -0.03
CA ALA A 160 -12.42 -2.31 -1.31
C ALA A 160 -12.49 -3.81 -1.11
N SER A 161 -11.67 -4.38 -0.21
CA SER A 161 -11.71 -5.82 0.07
C SER A 161 -13.07 -6.29 0.61
N LEU A 162 -13.76 -5.46 1.38
CA LEU A 162 -15.13 -5.73 1.84
C LEU A 162 -16.16 -5.61 0.72
N LEU A 163 -16.09 -4.54 -0.09
CA LEU A 163 -17.02 -4.31 -1.19
C LEU A 163 -16.91 -5.39 -2.28
N LEU A 164 -15.68 -5.84 -2.56
CA LEU A 164 -15.39 -6.84 -3.57
C LEU A 164 -15.44 -8.28 -3.02
N MET A 165 -15.58 -8.45 -1.70
CA MET A 165 -15.58 -9.74 -1.00
C MET A 165 -14.32 -10.57 -1.33
N CYS A 166 -13.14 -9.93 -1.35
CA CYS A 166 -11.85 -10.56 -1.62
C CYS A 166 -10.89 -10.46 -0.42
N ASP A 167 -9.81 -11.22 -0.45
CA ASP A 167 -8.74 -11.09 0.56
C ASP A 167 -8.03 -9.74 0.35
N PRO A 168 -7.72 -8.96 1.41
CA PRO A 168 -6.93 -7.72 1.29
C PRO A 168 -5.58 -7.90 0.59
N ARG A 169 -5.02 -9.12 0.58
CA ARG A 169 -3.78 -9.46 -0.14
C ARG A 169 -3.96 -9.56 -1.65
N ASP A 170 -5.20 -9.73 -2.12
CA ASP A 170 -5.53 -9.77 -3.54
C ASP A 170 -5.45 -8.36 -4.17
N LEU A 171 -5.44 -7.31 -3.34
CA LEU A 171 -5.37 -5.92 -3.74
C LEU A 171 -4.03 -5.31 -3.35
N GLY A 172 -3.33 -4.74 -4.34
CA GLY A 172 -2.18 -3.88 -4.12
C GLY A 172 -2.59 -2.41 -4.11
N VAL A 173 -1.81 -1.59 -3.38
CA VAL A 173 -1.97 -0.14 -3.36
C VAL A 173 -0.65 0.52 -3.71
N ALA A 174 -0.71 1.53 -4.55
CA ALA A 174 0.46 2.36 -4.85
C ALA A 174 0.04 3.81 -5.05
N LEU A 175 0.86 4.71 -4.55
CA LEU A 175 0.79 6.14 -4.85
C LEU A 175 1.91 6.44 -5.83
N THR A 176 1.57 6.88 -7.04
CA THR A 176 2.53 7.17 -8.09
C THR A 176 2.37 8.59 -8.58
N GLU A 177 3.47 9.20 -8.99
CA GLU A 177 3.45 10.51 -9.60
C GLU A 177 3.28 10.36 -11.11
N GLN A 178 2.35 11.10 -11.70
CA GLN A 178 2.26 11.19 -13.15
C GLN A 178 3.26 12.24 -13.63
N ILE A 179 4.41 11.79 -14.14
CA ILE A 179 5.38 12.69 -14.76
C ILE A 179 4.90 12.97 -16.19
N SER A 180 4.21 14.09 -16.37
CA SER A 180 3.95 14.62 -17.72
C SER A 180 4.89 15.78 -17.99
N VAL A 181 5.42 15.85 -19.21
CA VAL A 181 6.33 16.94 -19.64
C VAL A 181 5.60 18.29 -19.72
N GLU A 182 4.27 18.26 -19.75
CA GLU A 182 3.41 19.43 -19.96
C GLU A 182 2.86 20.04 -18.67
N VAL A 183 2.87 19.32 -17.56
CA VAL A 183 2.26 19.76 -16.30
C VAL A 183 3.33 20.19 -15.32
N ARG A 184 3.26 21.45 -14.89
CA ARG A 184 4.09 22.01 -13.81
C ARG A 184 3.38 21.79 -12.49
N GLY A 185 3.50 20.60 -11.90
CA GLY A 185 2.89 20.32 -10.60
C GLY A 185 3.04 18.86 -10.21
N PHE A 186 2.78 18.59 -8.95
CA PHE A 186 2.72 17.22 -8.42
C PHE A 186 1.29 16.70 -8.60
N GLU A 187 1.09 15.73 -9.47
CA GLU A 187 -0.20 15.12 -9.78
C GLU A 187 -0.18 13.61 -9.54
N PRO A 188 -0.45 13.19 -8.32
CA PRO A 188 -0.40 11.77 -7.97
C PRO A 188 -1.63 11.00 -8.44
N ASN A 189 -1.38 9.72 -8.73
CA ASN A 189 -2.40 8.70 -8.89
C ASN A 189 -2.35 7.76 -7.68
N LEU A 190 -3.50 7.57 -7.03
CA LEU A 190 -3.68 6.56 -6.01
C LEU A 190 -4.31 5.34 -6.64
N HIS A 191 -3.52 4.28 -6.82
CA HIS A 191 -3.91 3.03 -7.45
C HIS A 191 -4.37 1.99 -6.44
N ILE A 192 -5.43 1.25 -6.81
CA ILE A 192 -5.82 -0.03 -6.21
C ILE A 192 -5.80 -1.03 -7.36
N TYR A 193 -4.87 -1.96 -7.36
CA TYR A 193 -4.64 -2.88 -8.46
C TYR A 193 -4.78 -4.34 -8.03
N ASP A 194 -5.15 -5.19 -8.97
CA ASP A 194 -5.18 -6.64 -8.76
C ASP A 194 -3.76 -7.15 -8.56
N ASN A 195 -3.49 -7.77 -7.42
CA ASN A 195 -2.15 -8.28 -7.08
C ASN A 195 -1.88 -9.66 -7.71
N PHE A 196 -2.40 -9.86 -8.93
CA PHE A 196 -2.23 -11.07 -9.73
C PHE A 196 -1.88 -10.71 -11.18
N PRO A 197 -0.91 -11.39 -11.79
CA PRO A 197 -0.62 -11.23 -13.21
C PRO A 197 -1.86 -11.48 -14.07
N GLY A 198 -2.14 -10.55 -14.98
CA GLY A 198 -3.32 -10.57 -15.85
C GLY A 198 -4.57 -9.95 -15.22
N GLY A 199 -4.55 -9.68 -13.90
CA GLY A 199 -5.72 -9.23 -13.16
C GLY A 199 -6.77 -10.32 -12.96
N ILE A 200 -7.61 -10.15 -11.95
CA ILE A 200 -8.75 -11.03 -11.67
C ILE A 200 -10.10 -10.31 -11.82
N GLY A 201 -10.05 -9.08 -12.36
CA GLY A 201 -11.23 -8.32 -12.73
C GLY A 201 -11.84 -7.49 -11.60
N GLN A 202 -11.07 -7.10 -10.59
CA GLN A 202 -11.54 -6.30 -9.46
C GLN A 202 -11.68 -4.80 -9.79
N SER A 203 -10.92 -4.29 -10.75
CA SER A 203 -10.85 -2.86 -11.05
C SER A 203 -12.15 -2.28 -11.60
N ALA A 204 -12.83 -2.98 -12.52
CA ALA A 204 -14.07 -2.51 -13.13
C ALA A 204 -15.25 -2.47 -12.12
N PRO A 205 -15.51 -3.52 -11.30
CA PRO A 205 -16.47 -3.43 -10.21
C PRO A 205 -16.16 -2.32 -9.22
N LEU A 206 -14.89 -2.14 -8.83
CA LEU A 206 -14.48 -1.11 -7.89
C LEU A 206 -14.71 0.29 -8.46
N TYR A 207 -14.46 0.50 -9.75
CA TYR A 207 -14.78 1.74 -10.45
C TYR A 207 -16.29 2.03 -10.38
N GLY A 208 -17.14 1.01 -10.56
CA GLY A 208 -18.58 1.13 -10.39
C GLY A 208 -19.00 1.54 -8.98
N LEU A 209 -18.24 1.11 -7.96
CA LEU A 209 -18.49 1.34 -6.53
C LEU A 209 -17.68 2.51 -5.94
N THR A 210 -17.21 3.45 -6.76
CA THR A 210 -16.39 4.59 -6.31
C THR A 210 -17.03 5.37 -5.16
N ALA A 211 -18.34 5.63 -5.23
CA ALA A 211 -19.04 6.40 -4.22
C ALA A 211 -19.11 5.65 -2.87
N GLU A 212 -19.41 4.35 -2.93
CA GLU A 212 -19.43 3.47 -1.77
C GLU A 212 -18.03 3.31 -1.15
N LEU A 213 -16.99 3.22 -1.98
CA LEU A 213 -15.61 3.17 -1.54
C LEU A 213 -15.22 4.41 -0.74
N ILE A 214 -15.51 5.60 -1.27
CA ILE A 214 -15.18 6.87 -0.63
C ILE A 214 -15.99 7.04 0.67
N ALA A 215 -17.30 6.78 0.62
CA ALA A 215 -18.17 6.87 1.80
C ALA A 215 -17.74 5.87 2.89
N GLY A 216 -17.41 4.63 2.51
CA GLY A 216 -16.93 3.60 3.42
C GLY A 216 -15.59 3.95 4.06
N ALA A 217 -14.64 4.48 3.29
CA ALA A 217 -13.35 4.93 3.82
C ALA A 217 -13.53 6.11 4.79
N ARG A 218 -14.39 7.07 4.45
CA ARG A 218 -14.71 8.17 5.36
C ARG A 218 -15.33 7.67 6.66
N ALA A 219 -16.26 6.72 6.59
CA ALA A 219 -16.87 6.12 7.78
C ALA A 219 -15.82 5.36 8.62
N LEU A 220 -14.97 4.54 7.99
CA LEU A 220 -13.89 3.80 8.65
C LEU A 220 -12.97 4.73 9.42
N ILE A 221 -12.48 5.80 8.79
CA ILE A 221 -11.53 6.73 9.39
C ILE A 221 -12.19 7.56 10.49
N SER A 222 -13.40 8.09 10.25
CA SER A 222 -14.10 8.96 11.22
C SER A 222 -14.53 8.22 12.48
N GLN A 223 -14.93 6.95 12.37
CA GLN A 223 -15.38 6.13 13.49
C GLN A 223 -14.24 5.45 14.26
N CYS A 224 -13.03 5.46 13.73
CA CYS A 224 -11.87 4.89 14.43
C CYS A 224 -11.52 5.71 15.67
N ALA A 225 -11.32 5.06 16.81
CA ALA A 225 -11.02 5.71 18.08
C ALA A 225 -9.57 6.24 18.20
N CYS A 226 -8.67 5.92 17.25
CA CYS A 226 -7.30 6.43 17.27
C CYS A 226 -7.25 7.94 17.03
N GLU A 227 -6.22 8.62 17.53
CA GLU A 227 -6.06 10.06 17.40
C GLU A 227 -5.44 10.45 16.05
N SER A 228 -4.29 9.87 15.67
CA SER A 228 -3.48 10.30 14.51
C SER A 228 -3.50 9.33 13.33
N GLY A 229 -4.01 8.12 13.51
CA GLY A 229 -4.04 7.02 12.54
C GLY A 229 -3.58 5.71 13.16
N CYS A 230 -4.03 4.59 12.61
CA CYS A 230 -3.63 3.26 13.05
C CYS A 230 -3.74 2.26 11.89
N PRO A 231 -3.13 1.08 11.99
CA PRO A 231 -3.19 0.06 10.94
C PRO A 231 -4.62 -0.33 10.49
N GLY A 232 -5.62 -0.12 11.35
CA GLY A 232 -7.02 -0.41 11.03
C GLY A 232 -7.74 0.69 10.25
N CYS A 233 -7.16 1.87 10.07
CA CYS A 233 -7.78 2.97 9.33
C CYS A 233 -6.85 3.57 8.27
N THR A 234 -5.96 4.49 8.60
CA THR A 234 -5.08 5.19 7.66
C THR A 234 -3.65 4.65 7.61
N GLY A 235 -3.37 3.53 8.26
CA GLY A 235 -2.00 3.08 8.50
C GLY A 235 -1.40 3.68 9.78
N PRO A 236 -0.24 3.18 10.22
CA PRO A 236 0.41 3.65 11.44
C PRO A 236 0.92 5.08 11.29
N ALA A 237 0.82 5.89 12.37
CA ALA A 237 1.26 7.28 12.38
C ALA A 237 2.75 7.46 12.01
N GLY A 238 3.59 6.45 12.21
CA GLY A 238 4.99 6.45 11.76
C GLY A 238 5.18 6.47 10.24
N GLU A 239 4.15 6.14 9.47
CA GLU A 239 4.15 6.16 8.01
C GLU A 239 3.36 7.33 7.43
N THR A 240 2.24 7.69 8.08
CA THR A 240 1.31 8.73 7.59
C THR A 240 1.44 10.06 8.33
N GLY A 241 2.32 10.15 9.33
CA GLY A 241 2.52 11.33 10.17
C GLY A 241 1.44 11.52 11.24
N GLU A 242 1.70 12.42 12.17
CA GLU A 242 0.79 12.69 13.31
C GLU A 242 -0.58 13.22 12.89
N ARG A 243 -0.67 13.91 11.75
CA ARG A 243 -1.91 14.46 11.18
C ARG A 243 -2.54 13.58 10.11
N GLY A 244 -2.00 12.37 9.87
CA GLY A 244 -2.41 11.51 8.75
C GLY A 244 -3.91 11.24 8.71
N LYS A 245 -4.53 10.96 9.86
CA LYS A 245 -5.97 10.74 9.97
C LYS A 245 -6.79 11.99 9.64
N GLN A 246 -6.42 13.13 10.21
CA GLN A 246 -7.13 14.40 9.98
C GLN A 246 -7.02 14.82 8.51
N SER A 247 -5.81 14.81 7.96
CA SER A 247 -5.56 15.19 6.57
C SER A 247 -6.29 14.29 5.55
N ALA A 248 -6.36 12.99 5.83
CA ALA A 248 -7.13 12.06 5.01
C ALA A 248 -8.64 12.37 5.05
N LEU A 249 -9.19 12.72 6.21
CA LEU A 249 -10.59 13.13 6.34
C LEU A 249 -10.88 14.45 5.62
N GLU A 250 -9.97 15.41 5.64
CA GLU A 250 -10.10 16.66 4.89
C GLU A 250 -10.26 16.39 3.38
N ILE A 251 -9.42 15.54 2.81
CA ILE A 251 -9.51 15.14 1.40
C ILE A 251 -10.83 14.40 1.12
N LEU A 252 -11.21 13.44 1.96
CA LEU A 252 -12.45 12.69 1.79
C LEU A 252 -13.71 13.57 1.88
N ASN A 253 -13.70 14.59 2.73
CA ASN A 253 -14.81 15.53 2.83
C ASN A 253 -15.04 16.30 1.51
N VAL A 254 -13.97 16.69 0.84
CA VAL A 254 -14.06 17.30 -0.49
C VAL A 254 -14.58 16.30 -1.52
N LEU A 255 -14.00 15.08 -1.57
CA LEU A 255 -14.44 14.04 -2.51
C LEU A 255 -15.91 13.62 -2.34
N THR A 256 -16.45 13.74 -1.13
CA THR A 256 -17.87 13.46 -0.86
C THR A 256 -18.78 14.66 -1.05
N GLY A 257 -18.25 15.85 -1.35
CA GLY A 257 -19.02 17.09 -1.37
C GLY A 257 -19.53 17.53 0.01
N ALA A 258 -18.99 16.99 1.08
CA ALA A 258 -19.49 17.17 2.45
C ALA A 258 -18.81 18.33 3.23
N GLY A 259 -17.93 19.11 2.61
CA GLY A 259 -17.25 20.23 3.28
C GLY A 259 -16.37 21.08 2.37
N GLU A 260 -16.29 22.36 2.69
CA GLU A 260 -15.20 23.22 2.23
C GLU A 260 -13.91 22.84 3.01
N PRO A 261 -12.72 22.90 2.38
CA PRO A 261 -11.45 22.71 3.10
C PRO A 261 -11.34 23.76 4.23
N LEU A 262 -10.87 23.33 5.40
CA LEU A 262 -10.68 24.20 6.56
C LEU A 262 -9.73 25.35 6.15
N GLN A 263 -10.21 26.59 6.24
CA GLN A 263 -9.35 27.76 6.06
C GLN A 263 -8.32 27.82 7.21
N PRO A 264 -7.05 28.25 6.94
CA PRO A 264 -6.07 28.39 7.99
C PRO A 264 -6.60 29.36 9.04
N THR A 265 -6.64 28.94 10.30
CA THR A 265 -6.90 29.86 11.43
C THR A 265 -5.81 30.89 11.46
N PRO A 266 -6.10 32.20 11.41
CA PRO A 266 -5.10 33.22 11.59
C PRO A 266 -4.49 33.10 13.00
N PHE A 267 -3.16 33.13 13.08
CA PHE A 267 -2.39 33.19 14.33
C PHE A 267 -2.64 34.49 15.07
#